data_73102571507b4dd21940b42f64995b7d
#
_entry.id   73102571507b4dd21940b42f64995b7d
#
_cell.length_a   1.000
_cell.length_b   1.000
_cell.length_c   1.000
_cell.angle_alpha   90.00
_cell.angle_beta   90.00
_cell.angle_gamma   90.00
#
_symmetry.space_group_name_H-M   'P 1'
#
loop_
_entity.id
_entity.type
_entity.pdbx_description
1 polymer ?
#
loop_
_entity_poly.entity_id
_entity_poly.type
_entity_poly.pdbx_seq_one_letter_code
_entity_poly.pdbx_strand_id
1 'polypeptide(L)'
;MTKYVLKRLVYMVIVFLLVSLLMYSIYNLIPTDPARAQLEPLKTTLKPAEYEQRYQALRQQMGLDSPLIVRYLRWIGFYPDVSGKFNGMLQGNFGYSQIYKCDVSEVLPSRMLNTIYINIFSTIVALAITIPLGIYCAVHKRSKTDSAVQVLSIVGYSIPVYIIALIFIWLFAVTLRWLPVFGMQTPGSNYTGFRAVLDKIYYMTLPVLVMTVGSLGGMTRYVRAAMIEALSMDYIRTARAKGLREKVVVYSHAWRNALLPVITVLIGWFISIFSGSLIIEQMFALNGLGQLYYQGLMNNDFELALAIQMFYVLIALVGQLITDLSYGIVDPRVRVNK
;
A
#
# COMPACT_ATOMS: atom_id res chain seq x y z
N MET A 1 21.87 -19.22 -7.11
CA MET A 1 21.19 -18.16 -6.36
C MET A 1 21.66 -16.76 -6.81
N THR A 2 22.96 -16.42 -6.70
CA THR A 2 23.47 -15.07 -7.04
C THR A 2 23.13 -14.63 -8.47
N LYS A 3 23.35 -15.49 -9.47
CA LYS A 3 23.02 -15.21 -10.87
C LYS A 3 21.52 -14.95 -11.10
N TYR A 4 20.67 -15.69 -10.39
CA TYR A 4 19.21 -15.52 -10.44
C TYR A 4 18.81 -14.15 -9.83
N VAL A 5 19.32 -13.82 -8.65
CA VAL A 5 19.04 -12.54 -7.99
C VAL A 5 19.51 -11.38 -8.85
N LEU A 6 20.72 -11.47 -9.42
CA LEU A 6 21.25 -10.42 -10.30
C LEU A 6 20.38 -10.21 -11.54
N LYS A 7 19.93 -11.30 -12.19
CA LYS A 7 19.00 -11.24 -13.33
C LYS A 7 17.67 -10.56 -12.94
N ARG A 8 17.14 -10.86 -11.75
CA ARG A 8 15.92 -10.23 -11.24
C ARG A 8 16.10 -8.74 -10.96
N LEU A 9 17.23 -8.36 -10.35
CA LEU A 9 17.56 -6.95 -10.13
C LEU A 9 17.65 -6.17 -11.44
N VAL A 10 18.28 -6.74 -12.47
CA VAL A 10 18.34 -6.11 -13.80
C VAL A 10 16.93 -5.92 -14.37
N TYR A 11 16.07 -6.95 -14.29
CA TYR A 11 14.67 -6.81 -14.71
C TYR A 11 13.91 -5.75 -13.93
N MET A 12 14.10 -5.67 -12.61
CA MET A 12 13.48 -4.62 -11.79
C MET A 12 13.87 -3.23 -12.26
N VAL A 13 15.17 -3.00 -12.53
CA VAL A 13 15.65 -1.71 -13.03
C VAL A 13 15.03 -1.38 -14.39
N ILE A 14 15.01 -2.35 -15.33
CA ILE A 14 14.41 -2.15 -16.65
C ILE A 14 12.91 -1.81 -16.52
N VAL A 15 12.16 -2.60 -15.74
CA VAL A 15 10.72 -2.37 -15.53
C VAL A 15 10.48 -1.02 -14.84
N PHE A 16 11.29 -0.67 -13.84
CA PHE A 16 11.20 0.61 -13.17
C PHE A 16 11.39 1.78 -14.14
N LEU A 17 12.42 1.73 -14.99
CA LEU A 17 12.67 2.76 -15.99
C LEU A 17 11.55 2.86 -17.04
N LEU A 18 11.03 1.73 -17.51
CA LEU A 18 9.91 1.71 -18.47
C LEU A 18 8.64 2.30 -17.85
N VAL A 19 8.29 1.87 -16.64
CA VAL A 19 7.09 2.36 -15.94
C VAL A 19 7.24 3.83 -15.57
N SER A 20 8.42 4.26 -15.10
CA SER A 20 8.67 5.66 -14.77
C SER A 20 8.60 6.57 -16.01
N LEU A 21 9.15 6.14 -17.15
CA LEU A 21 9.02 6.88 -18.41
C LEU A 21 7.56 6.98 -18.87
N LEU A 22 6.81 5.86 -18.76
CA LEU A 22 5.40 5.83 -19.12
C LEU A 22 4.58 6.78 -18.24
N MET A 23 4.73 6.71 -16.92
CA MET A 23 4.01 7.56 -15.98
C MET A 23 4.39 9.03 -16.15
N TYR A 24 5.69 9.32 -16.25
CA TYR A 24 6.17 10.68 -16.54
C TYR A 24 5.56 11.24 -17.83
N SER A 25 5.48 10.41 -18.89
CA SER A 25 4.89 10.81 -20.16
C SER A 25 3.39 11.09 -20.03
N ILE A 26 2.65 10.22 -19.33
CA ILE A 26 1.20 10.39 -19.10
C ILE A 26 0.93 11.72 -18.37
N TYR A 27 1.65 12.00 -17.28
CA TYR A 27 1.47 13.26 -16.54
C TYR A 27 1.82 14.49 -17.39
N ASN A 28 2.82 14.40 -18.27
CA ASN A 28 3.19 15.49 -19.16
C ASN A 28 2.26 15.66 -20.39
N LEU A 29 1.37 14.68 -20.68
CA LEU A 29 0.33 14.80 -21.70
C LEU A 29 -0.93 15.52 -21.17
N ILE A 30 -1.07 15.65 -19.87
CA ILE A 30 -2.18 16.41 -19.27
C ILE A 30 -1.99 17.89 -19.66
N PRO A 31 -3.02 18.57 -20.18
CA PRO A 31 -2.91 19.93 -20.71
C PRO A 31 -2.84 20.98 -19.57
N THR A 32 -1.97 20.76 -18.60
CA THR A 32 -1.68 21.69 -17.50
C THR A 32 -0.23 22.10 -17.60
N ASP A 33 0.01 23.41 -17.56
CA ASP A 33 1.35 23.97 -17.55
C ASP A 33 1.74 24.29 -16.10
N PRO A 34 2.73 23.61 -15.50
CA PRO A 34 3.12 23.82 -14.11
C PRO A 34 3.62 25.26 -13.85
N ALA A 35 4.22 25.90 -14.85
CA ALA A 35 4.62 27.31 -14.73
C ALA A 35 3.41 28.26 -14.65
N ARG A 36 2.35 27.97 -15.42
CA ARG A 36 1.08 28.73 -15.30
C ARG A 36 0.40 28.47 -13.97
N ALA A 37 0.33 27.21 -13.54
CA ALA A 37 -0.28 26.85 -12.25
C ALA A 37 0.39 27.58 -11.08
N GLN A 38 1.71 27.70 -11.12
CA GLN A 38 2.45 28.42 -10.06
C GLN A 38 2.22 29.95 -10.09
N LEU A 39 1.99 30.54 -11.28
CA LEU A 39 1.76 31.96 -11.45
C LEU A 39 0.27 32.35 -11.40
N GLU A 40 -0.68 31.41 -11.38
CA GLU A 40 -2.12 31.69 -11.38
C GLU A 40 -2.55 32.67 -10.26
N PRO A 41 -2.04 32.56 -8.99
CA PRO A 41 -2.37 33.53 -7.94
C PRO A 41 -1.96 34.97 -8.25
N LEU A 42 -0.95 35.16 -9.11
CA LEU A 42 -0.43 36.49 -9.46
C LEU A 42 -1.08 37.07 -10.72
N LYS A 43 -1.92 36.32 -11.42
CA LYS A 43 -2.55 36.71 -12.69
C LYS A 43 -3.42 37.94 -12.57
N THR A 44 -4.09 38.13 -11.44
CA THR A 44 -4.95 39.27 -11.18
C THR A 44 -4.20 40.51 -10.67
N THR A 45 -2.97 40.31 -10.17
CA THR A 45 -2.17 41.38 -9.56
C THR A 45 -1.12 41.96 -10.51
N LEU A 46 -0.65 41.18 -11.49
CA LEU A 46 0.36 41.62 -12.44
C LEU A 46 -0.26 42.17 -13.73
N LYS A 47 0.46 43.10 -14.35
CA LYS A 47 0.13 43.52 -15.71
C LYS A 47 0.32 42.40 -16.70
N PRO A 48 -0.47 42.29 -17.76
CA PRO A 48 -0.38 41.17 -18.73
C PRO A 48 1.04 40.94 -19.30
N ALA A 49 1.74 42.01 -19.62
CA ALA A 49 3.13 41.91 -20.15
C ALA A 49 4.12 41.42 -19.09
N GLU A 50 3.97 41.81 -17.82
CA GLU A 50 4.82 41.36 -16.72
C GLU A 50 4.51 39.89 -16.36
N TYR A 51 3.25 39.50 -16.39
CA TYR A 51 2.84 38.10 -16.21
C TYR A 51 3.47 37.20 -17.28
N GLU A 52 3.40 37.58 -18.56
CA GLU A 52 3.97 36.78 -19.64
C GLU A 52 5.49 36.69 -19.56
N GLN A 53 6.17 37.79 -19.19
CA GLN A 53 7.62 37.77 -18.98
C GLN A 53 8.02 36.82 -17.85
N ARG A 54 7.32 36.85 -16.72
CA ARG A 54 7.55 35.93 -15.60
C ARG A 54 7.24 34.48 -15.96
N TYR A 55 6.19 34.26 -16.73
CA TYR A 55 5.82 32.95 -17.23
C TYR A 55 6.93 32.35 -18.10
N GLN A 56 7.45 33.08 -19.06
CA GLN A 56 8.54 32.61 -19.93
C GLN A 56 9.82 32.34 -19.14
N ALA A 57 10.16 33.20 -18.20
CA ALA A 57 11.32 33.03 -17.33
C ALA A 57 11.18 31.73 -16.47
N LEU A 58 9.99 31.49 -15.91
CA LEU A 58 9.71 30.32 -15.09
C LEU A 58 9.73 29.03 -15.92
N ARG A 59 9.20 29.05 -17.16
CA ARG A 59 9.27 27.91 -18.10
C ARG A 59 10.72 27.51 -18.39
N GLN A 60 11.57 28.53 -18.66
CA GLN A 60 13.00 28.30 -18.90
C GLN A 60 13.69 27.75 -17.65
N GLN A 61 13.41 28.32 -16.48
CA GLN A 61 13.95 27.85 -15.20
C GLN A 61 13.54 26.42 -14.88
N MET A 62 12.31 26.02 -15.18
CA MET A 62 11.81 24.66 -15.04
C MET A 62 12.25 23.73 -16.18
N GLY A 63 12.90 24.25 -17.22
CA GLY A 63 13.37 23.48 -18.38
C GLY A 63 12.25 22.85 -19.22
N LEU A 64 11.03 23.43 -19.17
CA LEU A 64 9.82 22.90 -19.83
C LEU A 64 9.90 22.96 -21.36
N ASP A 65 10.76 23.79 -21.91
CA ASP A 65 10.95 23.94 -23.36
C ASP A 65 11.83 22.83 -23.97
N SER A 66 12.43 21.98 -23.13
CA SER A 66 13.22 20.83 -23.58
C SER A 66 12.31 19.68 -24.05
N PRO A 67 12.77 18.83 -25.01
CA PRO A 67 12.05 17.62 -25.41
C PRO A 67 11.71 16.74 -24.21
N LEU A 68 10.57 16.02 -24.29
CA LEU A 68 10.05 15.18 -23.19
C LEU A 68 11.10 14.21 -22.63
N ILE A 69 11.88 13.58 -23.51
CA ILE A 69 12.91 12.63 -23.08
C ILE A 69 14.04 13.30 -22.28
N VAL A 70 14.43 14.53 -22.62
CA VAL A 70 15.43 15.29 -21.88
C VAL A 70 14.90 15.70 -20.50
N ARG A 71 13.62 16.12 -20.44
CA ARG A 71 12.95 16.43 -19.17
C ARG A 71 12.84 15.20 -18.28
N TYR A 72 12.50 14.04 -18.85
CA TYR A 72 12.49 12.78 -18.13
C TYR A 72 13.87 12.41 -17.58
N LEU A 73 14.92 12.52 -18.40
CA LEU A 73 16.31 12.21 -17.97
C LEU A 73 16.80 13.14 -16.87
N ARG A 74 16.39 14.42 -16.88
CA ARG A 74 16.62 15.37 -15.77
C ARG A 74 15.87 14.95 -14.52
N TRP A 75 14.57 14.67 -14.67
CA TRP A 75 13.71 14.29 -13.56
C TRP A 75 14.20 13.02 -12.85
N ILE A 76 14.61 12.01 -13.60
CA ILE A 76 15.16 10.78 -13.01
C ILE A 76 16.59 10.97 -12.46
N GLY A 77 17.36 11.95 -12.96
CA GLY A 77 18.70 12.27 -12.50
C GLY A 77 19.83 11.75 -13.37
N PHE A 78 19.56 11.32 -14.62
CA PHE A 78 20.57 10.88 -15.59
C PHE A 78 21.10 12.02 -16.48
N TYR A 79 20.48 13.18 -16.44
CA TYR A 79 20.90 14.36 -17.20
C TYR A 79 20.91 15.57 -16.26
N PRO A 80 21.89 16.51 -16.38
CA PRO A 80 21.96 17.66 -15.50
C PRO A 80 20.72 18.56 -15.65
N ASP A 81 20.31 19.17 -14.56
CA ASP A 81 19.25 20.18 -14.52
C ASP A 81 19.68 21.46 -15.25
N VAL A 82 18.82 22.49 -15.25
CA VAL A 82 19.09 23.78 -15.89
C VAL A 82 20.28 24.51 -15.26
N SER A 83 20.63 24.17 -14.00
CA SER A 83 21.80 24.72 -13.29
C SER A 83 23.11 23.94 -13.57
N GLY A 84 23.04 22.87 -14.34
CA GLY A 84 24.19 22.00 -14.64
C GLY A 84 24.50 20.94 -13.58
N LYS A 85 23.61 20.74 -12.60
CA LYS A 85 23.76 19.75 -11.53
C LYS A 85 22.92 18.51 -11.79
N PHE A 86 23.41 17.33 -11.40
CA PHE A 86 22.61 16.11 -11.37
C PHE A 86 21.77 16.13 -10.09
N ASN A 87 20.50 16.48 -10.22
CA ASN A 87 19.57 16.68 -9.10
C ASN A 87 18.19 16.19 -9.48
N GLY A 88 18.01 14.88 -9.54
CA GLY A 88 16.74 14.23 -9.85
C GLY A 88 16.35 13.20 -8.79
N MET A 89 15.36 12.36 -9.12
CA MET A 89 14.80 11.36 -8.22
C MET A 89 15.87 10.40 -7.66
N LEU A 90 16.86 9.99 -8.45
CA LEU A 90 17.96 9.11 -8.00
C LEU A 90 18.88 9.79 -6.98
N GLN A 91 18.91 11.11 -6.94
CA GLN A 91 19.65 11.91 -5.95
C GLN A 91 18.78 12.32 -4.75
N GLY A 92 17.54 11.83 -4.68
CA GLY A 92 16.60 12.13 -3.60
C GLY A 92 15.74 13.38 -3.79
N ASN A 93 15.82 14.01 -4.96
CA ASN A 93 14.95 15.12 -5.30
C ASN A 93 13.69 14.59 -5.99
N PHE A 94 12.58 14.60 -5.26
CA PHE A 94 11.27 14.15 -5.74
C PHE A 94 10.41 15.29 -6.30
N GLY A 95 10.97 16.49 -6.41
CA GLY A 95 10.29 17.69 -6.87
C GLY A 95 9.68 18.52 -5.75
N TYR A 96 8.96 19.59 -6.13
CA TYR A 96 8.36 20.57 -5.24
C TYR A 96 6.84 20.48 -5.26
N SER A 97 6.21 20.32 -4.10
CA SER A 97 4.76 20.30 -3.98
C SER A 97 4.15 21.68 -4.09
N GLN A 98 3.25 21.88 -5.05
CA GLN A 98 2.51 23.12 -5.21
C GLN A 98 1.44 23.33 -4.12
N ILE A 99 0.91 22.24 -3.57
CA ILE A 99 -0.09 22.26 -2.50
C ILE A 99 0.57 22.62 -1.17
N TYR A 100 1.66 21.93 -0.82
CA TYR A 100 2.31 22.05 0.49
C TYR A 100 3.37 23.15 0.56
N LYS A 101 3.77 23.73 -0.61
CA LYS A 101 4.80 24.77 -0.72
C LYS A 101 6.15 24.39 -0.10
N CYS A 102 6.52 23.12 -0.22
CA CYS A 102 7.79 22.56 0.24
C CYS A 102 8.22 21.39 -0.66
N ASP A 103 9.41 20.85 -0.44
CA ASP A 103 9.90 19.69 -1.17
C ASP A 103 9.06 18.45 -0.85
N VAL A 104 8.78 17.64 -1.86
CA VAL A 104 8.00 16.41 -1.71
C VAL A 104 8.62 15.46 -0.69
N SER A 105 9.95 15.45 -0.60
CA SER A 105 10.73 14.68 0.39
C SER A 105 10.40 15.03 1.86
N GLU A 106 9.90 16.22 2.13
CA GLU A 106 9.50 16.65 3.49
C GLU A 106 8.11 16.13 3.86
N VAL A 107 7.20 16.03 2.90
CA VAL A 107 5.81 15.61 3.12
C VAL A 107 5.66 14.10 3.20
N LEU A 108 6.37 13.36 2.33
CA LEU A 108 6.22 11.91 2.15
C LEU A 108 6.40 11.09 3.44
N PRO A 109 7.45 11.30 4.28
CA PRO A 109 7.73 10.40 5.40
C PRO A 109 6.60 10.33 6.43
N SER A 110 6.02 11.47 6.79
CA SER A 110 4.94 11.53 7.78
C SER A 110 3.68 10.82 7.28
N ARG A 111 3.34 11.00 6.01
CA ARG A 111 2.17 10.36 5.37
C ARG A 111 2.36 8.86 5.20
N MET A 112 3.57 8.45 4.82
CA MET A 112 3.94 7.04 4.71
C MET A 112 3.82 6.31 6.05
N LEU A 113 4.32 6.91 7.13
CA LEU A 113 4.21 6.32 8.47
C LEU A 113 2.74 6.16 8.89
N ASN A 114 1.87 7.11 8.60
CA ASN A 114 0.44 6.99 8.91
C ASN A 114 -0.20 5.80 8.19
N THR A 115 0.04 5.65 6.89
CA THR A 115 -0.43 4.49 6.10
C THR A 115 0.11 3.18 6.66
N ILE A 116 1.42 3.11 6.96
CA ILE A 116 2.06 1.91 7.50
C ILE A 116 1.45 1.52 8.85
N TYR A 117 1.27 2.46 9.77
CA TYR A 117 0.67 2.17 11.08
C TYR A 117 -0.71 1.53 10.96
N ILE A 118 -1.60 2.12 10.16
CA ILE A 118 -2.96 1.59 9.99
C ILE A 118 -2.94 0.21 9.36
N ASN A 119 -2.17 0.03 8.29
CA ASN A 119 -2.11 -1.22 7.56
C ASN A 119 -1.44 -2.33 8.38
N ILE A 120 -0.38 -2.04 9.15
CA ILE A 120 0.27 -3.01 10.04
C ILE A 120 -0.73 -3.52 11.10
N PHE A 121 -1.43 -2.62 11.80
CA PHE A 121 -2.36 -3.01 12.83
C PHE A 121 -3.55 -3.78 12.26
N SER A 122 -4.13 -3.34 11.14
CA SER A 122 -5.22 -4.06 10.48
C SER A 122 -4.79 -5.44 9.99
N THR A 123 -3.57 -5.56 9.43
CA THR A 123 -2.99 -6.84 8.99
C THR A 123 -2.78 -7.80 10.17
N ILE A 124 -2.19 -7.34 11.27
CA ILE A 124 -1.98 -8.16 12.45
C ILE A 124 -3.30 -8.67 13.01
N VAL A 125 -4.29 -7.78 13.19
CA VAL A 125 -5.61 -8.15 13.71
C VAL A 125 -6.33 -9.12 12.76
N ALA A 126 -6.28 -8.85 11.45
CA ALA A 126 -6.86 -9.72 10.45
C ALA A 126 -6.24 -11.12 10.46
N LEU A 127 -4.91 -11.23 10.51
CA LEU A 127 -4.22 -12.53 10.56
C LEU A 127 -4.49 -13.28 11.87
N ALA A 128 -4.54 -12.56 13.00
CA ALA A 128 -4.87 -13.15 14.30
C ALA A 128 -6.28 -13.77 14.33
N ILE A 129 -7.21 -13.27 13.52
CA ILE A 129 -8.57 -13.80 13.39
C ILE A 129 -8.65 -14.85 12.27
N THR A 130 -8.15 -14.56 11.08
CA THR A 130 -8.37 -15.37 9.88
C THR A 130 -7.64 -16.70 9.92
N ILE A 131 -6.42 -16.75 10.47
CA ILE A 131 -5.65 -17.99 10.53
C ILE A 131 -6.32 -19.01 11.48
N PRO A 132 -6.60 -18.70 12.75
CA PRO A 132 -7.28 -19.64 13.63
C PRO A 132 -8.69 -20.03 13.12
N LEU A 133 -9.44 -19.07 12.58
CA LEU A 133 -10.78 -19.30 12.06
C LEU A 133 -10.75 -20.21 10.82
N GLY A 134 -9.81 -20.00 9.90
CA GLY A 134 -9.62 -20.85 8.72
C GLY A 134 -9.23 -22.28 9.08
N ILE A 135 -8.32 -22.45 10.04
CA ILE A 135 -7.93 -23.77 10.58
C ILE A 135 -9.13 -24.44 11.23
N TYR A 136 -9.86 -23.72 12.08
CA TYR A 136 -11.05 -24.26 12.76
C TYR A 136 -12.11 -24.75 11.75
N CYS A 137 -12.42 -23.92 10.74
CA CYS A 137 -13.38 -24.27 9.68
C CYS A 137 -12.92 -25.48 8.83
N ALA A 138 -11.62 -25.66 8.62
CA ALA A 138 -11.08 -26.81 7.89
C ALA A 138 -11.21 -28.10 8.70
N VAL A 139 -10.90 -28.07 9.99
CA VAL A 139 -11.01 -29.21 10.90
C VAL A 139 -12.49 -29.62 11.07
N HIS A 140 -13.39 -28.67 11.16
CA HIS A 140 -14.84 -28.90 11.32
C HIS A 140 -15.60 -28.72 9.97
N LYS A 141 -15.01 -29.20 8.89
CA LYS A 141 -15.58 -29.09 7.54
C LYS A 141 -17.04 -29.56 7.50
N ARG A 142 -17.91 -28.77 6.84
CA ARG A 142 -19.36 -28.97 6.72
C ARG A 142 -20.16 -28.85 8.03
N SER A 143 -19.57 -28.38 9.10
CA SER A 143 -20.33 -28.01 10.29
C SER A 143 -21.16 -26.74 10.06
N LYS A 144 -22.16 -26.48 10.95
CA LYS A 144 -22.95 -25.25 10.88
C LYS A 144 -22.08 -23.99 11.01
N THR A 145 -21.08 -24.03 11.88
CA THR A 145 -20.11 -22.93 12.05
C THR A 145 -19.26 -22.71 10.78
N ASP A 146 -18.75 -23.78 10.16
CA ASP A 146 -18.04 -23.68 8.88
C ASP A 146 -18.93 -23.04 7.80
N SER A 147 -20.16 -23.51 7.65
CA SER A 147 -21.11 -22.97 6.67
C SER A 147 -21.43 -21.51 6.95
N ALA A 148 -21.66 -21.12 8.20
CA ALA A 148 -21.92 -19.72 8.58
C ALA A 148 -20.71 -18.82 8.26
N VAL A 149 -19.50 -19.25 8.63
CA VAL A 149 -18.27 -18.50 8.32
C VAL A 149 -18.06 -18.34 6.82
N GLN A 150 -18.34 -19.39 6.01
CA GLN A 150 -18.25 -19.30 4.55
C GLN A 150 -19.25 -18.28 3.97
N VAL A 151 -20.52 -18.29 4.44
CA VAL A 151 -21.53 -17.33 4.00
C VAL A 151 -21.14 -15.91 4.40
N LEU A 152 -20.75 -15.68 5.67
CA LEU A 152 -20.32 -14.38 6.14
C LEU A 152 -19.06 -13.87 5.40
N SER A 153 -18.14 -14.79 5.08
CA SER A 153 -16.95 -14.47 4.28
C SER A 153 -17.30 -14.00 2.87
N ILE A 154 -18.28 -14.67 2.22
CA ILE A 154 -18.74 -14.29 0.87
C ILE A 154 -19.43 -12.92 0.93
N VAL A 155 -20.35 -12.73 1.88
CA VAL A 155 -21.07 -11.46 2.07
C VAL A 155 -20.08 -10.32 2.35
N GLY A 156 -19.15 -10.53 3.30
CA GLY A 156 -18.15 -9.51 3.66
C GLY A 156 -17.21 -9.14 2.52
N TYR A 157 -16.80 -10.11 1.70
CA TYR A 157 -15.96 -9.86 0.52
C TYR A 157 -16.72 -9.16 -0.64
N SER A 158 -18.04 -9.40 -0.74
CA SER A 158 -18.88 -8.82 -1.80
C SER A 158 -19.29 -7.39 -1.51
N ILE A 159 -19.26 -6.96 -0.25
CA ILE A 159 -19.61 -5.59 0.15
C ILE A 159 -18.38 -4.70 -0.07
N PRO A 160 -18.50 -3.60 -0.85
CA PRO A 160 -17.42 -2.62 -0.96
C PRO A 160 -17.02 -2.10 0.43
N VAL A 161 -15.70 -1.99 0.68
CA VAL A 161 -15.15 -1.62 1.99
C VAL A 161 -15.66 -0.27 2.52
N TYR A 162 -15.96 0.68 1.63
CA TYR A 162 -16.52 1.96 2.02
C TYR A 162 -17.94 1.85 2.58
N ILE A 163 -18.74 0.87 2.14
CA ILE A 163 -20.07 0.61 2.72
C ILE A 163 -19.92 0.07 4.14
N ILE A 164 -18.96 -0.85 4.35
CA ILE A 164 -18.62 -1.34 5.69
C ILE A 164 -18.19 -0.17 6.58
N ALA A 165 -17.37 0.73 6.06
CA ALA A 165 -16.93 1.93 6.77
C ALA A 165 -18.11 2.83 7.17
N LEU A 166 -19.05 3.10 6.26
CA LEU A 166 -20.24 3.91 6.56
C LEU A 166 -21.12 3.28 7.65
N ILE A 167 -21.34 1.96 7.57
CA ILE A 167 -22.12 1.23 8.58
C ILE A 167 -21.43 1.32 9.95
N PHE A 168 -20.11 1.14 9.99
CA PHE A 168 -19.33 1.20 11.23
C PHE A 168 -19.28 2.60 11.81
N ILE A 169 -19.11 3.64 10.97
CA ILE A 169 -19.18 5.05 11.40
C ILE A 169 -20.56 5.33 12.00
N TRP A 170 -21.65 4.96 11.28
CA TRP A 170 -23.01 5.17 11.76
C TRP A 170 -23.25 4.47 13.09
N LEU A 171 -22.85 3.20 13.23
CA LEU A 171 -23.07 2.43 14.44
C LEU A 171 -22.20 2.89 15.61
N PHE A 172 -20.86 2.88 15.43
CA PHE A 172 -19.91 3.06 16.53
C PHE A 172 -19.62 4.52 16.86
N ALA A 173 -19.65 5.40 15.86
CA ALA A 173 -19.30 6.80 16.08
C ALA A 173 -20.54 7.71 16.26
N VAL A 174 -21.61 7.49 15.47
CA VAL A 174 -22.79 8.37 15.52
C VAL A 174 -23.81 7.85 16.56
N THR A 175 -24.20 6.56 16.50
CA THR A 175 -25.25 6.00 17.36
C THR A 175 -24.74 5.68 18.75
N LEU A 176 -23.70 4.87 18.87
CA LEU A 176 -23.13 4.44 20.15
C LEU A 176 -22.18 5.48 20.75
N ARG A 177 -21.58 6.32 19.92
CA ARG A 177 -20.60 7.35 20.33
C ARG A 177 -19.38 6.79 21.09
N TRP A 178 -18.98 5.56 20.73
CA TRP A 178 -17.87 4.89 21.38
C TRP A 178 -16.51 5.26 20.77
N LEU A 179 -16.48 5.55 19.45
CA LEU A 179 -15.26 5.79 18.70
C LEU A 179 -15.36 7.08 17.90
N PRO A 180 -14.24 7.75 17.63
CA PRO A 180 -14.22 8.97 16.82
C PRO A 180 -14.53 8.67 15.35
N VAL A 181 -15.14 9.63 14.65
CA VAL A 181 -15.48 9.48 13.22
C VAL A 181 -14.22 9.58 12.37
N PHE A 182 -13.33 10.54 12.65
CA PHE A 182 -12.19 10.87 11.78
C PHE A 182 -11.03 11.47 12.57
N GLY A 183 -9.86 11.49 11.95
CA GLY A 183 -8.62 12.00 12.51
C GLY A 183 -7.71 10.91 13.06
N MET A 184 -6.53 11.29 13.54
CA MET A 184 -5.53 10.39 14.10
C MET A 184 -5.17 10.68 15.54
N GLN A 185 -5.72 11.75 16.10
CA GLN A 185 -5.53 12.18 17.50
C GLN A 185 -6.61 13.17 17.89
N THR A 186 -6.78 13.40 19.19
CA THR A 186 -7.72 14.40 19.71
C THR A 186 -7.34 15.81 19.24
N PRO A 187 -8.24 16.53 18.55
CA PRO A 187 -7.98 17.87 18.06
C PRO A 187 -7.52 18.82 19.19
N GLY A 188 -6.45 19.56 18.94
CA GLY A 188 -5.89 20.52 19.92
C GLY A 188 -5.15 19.87 21.09
N SER A 189 -5.01 18.53 21.15
CA SER A 189 -4.23 17.86 22.20
C SER A 189 -2.74 17.88 21.89
N ASN A 190 -1.94 18.16 22.95
CA ASN A 190 -0.48 18.02 22.92
C ASN A 190 -0.04 16.86 23.80
N TYR A 191 -0.71 15.70 23.68
CA TYR A 191 -0.34 14.51 24.46
C TYR A 191 1.04 14.01 24.06
N THR A 192 1.82 13.61 25.09
CA THR A 192 3.16 13.02 24.93
C THR A 192 3.24 11.65 25.62
N GLY A 193 4.26 10.87 25.28
CA GLY A 193 4.49 9.56 25.89
C GLY A 193 3.33 8.60 25.71
N PHE A 194 3.03 7.82 26.74
CA PHE A 194 2.03 6.74 26.70
C PHE A 194 0.61 7.24 26.38
N ARG A 195 0.24 8.43 26.83
CA ARG A 195 -1.07 9.01 26.56
C ARG A 195 -1.28 9.33 25.06
N ALA A 196 -0.24 9.79 24.38
CA ALA A 196 -0.30 10.01 22.93
C ALA A 196 -0.49 8.70 22.15
N VAL A 197 0.13 7.62 22.62
CA VAL A 197 -0.04 6.28 22.02
C VAL A 197 -1.47 5.78 22.20
N LEU A 198 -2.05 5.91 23.38
CA LEU A 198 -3.43 5.51 23.66
C LEU A 198 -4.44 6.32 22.82
N ASP A 199 -4.23 7.64 22.72
CA ASP A 199 -5.06 8.51 21.91
C ASP A 199 -5.01 8.09 20.44
N LYS A 200 -3.83 7.83 19.91
CA LYS A 200 -3.67 7.34 18.53
C LYS A 200 -4.35 5.98 18.32
N ILE A 201 -4.21 5.04 19.24
CA ILE A 201 -4.90 3.73 19.16
C ILE A 201 -6.42 3.94 19.14
N TYR A 202 -6.95 4.81 20.00
CA TYR A 202 -8.38 5.10 20.06
C TYR A 202 -8.92 5.60 18.71
N TYR A 203 -8.23 6.56 18.08
CA TYR A 203 -8.60 7.09 16.76
C TYR A 203 -8.42 6.08 15.61
N MET A 204 -7.43 5.19 15.72
CA MET A 204 -7.16 4.17 14.70
C MET A 204 -8.08 2.96 14.82
N THR A 205 -8.78 2.76 15.95
CA THR A 205 -9.58 1.56 16.21
C THR A 205 -10.64 1.34 15.13
N LEU A 206 -11.43 2.35 14.79
CA LEU A 206 -12.52 2.22 13.82
C LEU A 206 -12.02 1.93 12.39
N PRO A 207 -11.03 2.66 11.83
CA PRO A 207 -10.41 2.31 10.54
C PRO A 207 -9.82 0.91 10.51
N VAL A 208 -9.11 0.50 11.57
CA VAL A 208 -8.51 -0.84 11.68
C VAL A 208 -9.59 -1.93 11.68
N LEU A 209 -10.68 -1.75 12.40
CA LEU A 209 -11.81 -2.70 12.41
C LEU A 209 -12.45 -2.83 11.03
N VAL A 210 -12.68 -1.71 10.33
CA VAL A 210 -13.25 -1.71 8.97
C VAL A 210 -12.35 -2.46 8.00
N MET A 211 -11.05 -2.15 7.99
CA MET A 211 -10.08 -2.81 7.10
C MET A 211 -9.95 -4.30 7.42
N THR A 212 -9.95 -4.65 8.71
CA THR A 212 -9.92 -6.04 9.18
C THR A 212 -11.13 -6.79 8.64
N VAL A 213 -12.35 -6.30 8.88
CA VAL A 213 -13.58 -6.96 8.42
C VAL A 213 -13.61 -7.12 6.91
N GLY A 214 -13.19 -6.11 6.15
CA GLY A 214 -13.09 -6.17 4.69
C GLY A 214 -12.14 -7.26 4.18
N SER A 215 -11.12 -7.62 4.97
CA SER A 215 -10.11 -8.61 4.58
C SER A 215 -10.37 -10.03 5.12
N LEU A 216 -11.25 -10.19 6.13
CA LEU A 216 -11.52 -11.48 6.79
C LEU A 216 -11.95 -12.57 5.79
N GLY A 217 -12.85 -12.25 4.87
CA GLY A 217 -13.46 -13.23 3.99
C GLY A 217 -12.47 -13.95 3.07
N GLY A 218 -11.57 -13.20 2.44
CA GLY A 218 -10.59 -13.74 1.50
C GLY A 218 -9.59 -14.67 2.17
N MET A 219 -8.94 -14.19 3.22
CA MET A 219 -7.88 -14.93 3.90
C MET A 219 -8.38 -16.15 4.65
N THR A 220 -9.53 -16.05 5.35
CA THR A 220 -10.12 -17.20 6.04
C THR A 220 -10.42 -18.35 5.08
N ARG A 221 -11.01 -18.05 3.92
CA ARG A 221 -11.30 -19.04 2.88
C ARG A 221 -10.03 -19.67 2.31
N TYR A 222 -9.00 -18.86 2.10
CA TYR A 222 -7.71 -19.33 1.58
C TYR A 222 -7.02 -20.28 2.56
N VAL A 223 -6.90 -19.90 3.84
CA VAL A 223 -6.34 -20.74 4.90
C VAL A 223 -7.15 -22.04 5.05
N ARG A 224 -8.50 -21.94 5.04
CA ARG A 224 -9.38 -23.12 5.08
C ARG A 224 -9.12 -24.07 3.91
N ALA A 225 -9.01 -23.58 2.69
CA ALA A 225 -8.77 -24.41 1.51
C ALA A 225 -7.42 -25.15 1.60
N ALA A 226 -6.35 -24.41 1.92
CA ALA A 226 -5.02 -24.99 2.11
C ALA A 226 -4.98 -26.04 3.23
N MET A 227 -5.68 -25.79 4.34
CA MET A 227 -5.79 -26.74 5.43
C MET A 227 -6.59 -28.01 5.05
N ILE A 228 -7.70 -27.90 4.30
CA ILE A 228 -8.47 -29.05 3.83
C ILE A 228 -7.62 -29.93 2.93
N GLU A 229 -6.87 -29.31 2.03
CA GLU A 229 -5.94 -30.03 1.16
C GLU A 229 -4.88 -30.78 1.98
N ALA A 230 -4.19 -30.08 2.89
CA ALA A 230 -3.17 -30.66 3.76
C ALA A 230 -3.73 -31.83 4.61
N LEU A 231 -4.94 -31.68 5.19
CA LEU A 231 -5.58 -32.71 6.02
C LEU A 231 -6.01 -33.95 5.23
N SER A 232 -6.11 -33.87 3.90
CA SER A 232 -6.48 -34.99 3.03
C SER A 232 -5.29 -35.88 2.62
N MET A 233 -4.05 -35.45 2.87
CA MET A 233 -2.83 -36.11 2.44
C MET A 233 -2.50 -37.37 3.25
N ASP A 234 -1.79 -38.33 2.64
CA ASP A 234 -1.46 -39.64 3.25
C ASP A 234 -0.57 -39.56 4.48
N TYR A 235 0.29 -38.54 4.56
CA TYR A 235 1.12 -38.33 5.77
C TYR A 235 0.27 -38.00 7.02
N ILE A 236 -0.93 -37.43 6.84
CA ILE A 236 -1.88 -37.20 7.94
C ILE A 236 -2.50 -38.52 8.38
N ARG A 237 -2.86 -39.41 7.45
CA ARG A 237 -3.34 -40.76 7.80
C ARG A 237 -2.29 -41.53 8.57
N THR A 238 -1.03 -41.45 8.15
CA THR A 238 0.10 -42.09 8.85
C THR A 238 0.28 -41.50 10.25
N ALA A 239 0.18 -40.18 10.43
CA ALA A 239 0.30 -39.54 11.72
C ALA A 239 -0.79 -40.00 12.70
N ARG A 240 -2.05 -40.11 12.23
CA ARG A 240 -3.17 -40.65 13.02
C ARG A 240 -3.00 -42.13 13.35
N ALA A 241 -2.54 -42.95 12.39
CA ALA A 241 -2.27 -44.37 12.59
C ALA A 241 -1.15 -44.64 13.63
N LYS A 242 -0.19 -43.67 13.79
CA LYS A 242 0.82 -43.69 14.85
C LYS A 242 0.28 -43.25 16.23
N GLY A 243 -1.02 -42.97 16.37
CA GLY A 243 -1.65 -42.60 17.64
C GLY A 243 -1.34 -41.17 18.09
N LEU A 244 -0.90 -40.27 17.20
CA LEU A 244 -0.63 -38.88 17.57
C LEU A 244 -1.94 -38.17 17.94
N ARG A 245 -1.87 -37.29 18.97
CA ARG A 245 -3.01 -36.47 19.39
C ARG A 245 -3.46 -35.55 18.23
N GLU A 246 -4.77 -35.41 18.03
CA GLU A 246 -5.33 -34.63 16.90
C GLU A 246 -4.79 -33.19 16.84
N LYS A 247 -4.55 -32.54 18.00
CA LYS A 247 -3.91 -31.23 18.05
C LYS A 247 -2.51 -31.21 17.40
N VAL A 248 -1.71 -32.26 17.59
CA VAL A 248 -0.39 -32.40 16.96
C VAL A 248 -0.54 -32.64 15.45
N VAL A 249 -1.49 -33.50 15.05
CA VAL A 249 -1.81 -33.76 13.63
C VAL A 249 -2.18 -32.46 12.92
N VAL A 250 -3.07 -31.65 13.50
CA VAL A 250 -3.56 -30.40 12.90
C VAL A 250 -2.45 -29.35 12.84
N TYR A 251 -1.81 -29.01 13.95
CA TYR A 251 -0.89 -27.87 14.00
C TYR A 251 0.53 -28.20 13.56
N SER A 252 1.07 -29.38 13.90
CA SER A 252 2.46 -29.73 13.57
C SER A 252 2.59 -30.39 12.20
N HIS A 253 1.58 -31.12 11.73
CA HIS A 253 1.64 -31.80 10.44
C HIS A 253 0.83 -31.08 9.35
N ALA A 254 -0.47 -30.83 9.56
CA ALA A 254 -1.29 -30.22 8.52
C ALA A 254 -0.98 -28.73 8.31
N TRP A 255 -0.98 -27.91 9.39
CA TRP A 255 -0.75 -26.47 9.28
C TRP A 255 0.65 -26.16 8.72
N ARG A 256 1.68 -26.86 9.16
CA ARG A 256 3.04 -26.66 8.66
C ARG A 256 3.13 -26.84 7.14
N ASN A 257 2.40 -27.79 6.56
CA ASN A 257 2.35 -28.01 5.13
C ASN A 257 1.40 -27.02 4.41
N ALA A 258 0.27 -26.68 5.04
CA ALA A 258 -0.65 -25.67 4.54
C ALA A 258 -0.06 -24.26 4.52
N LEU A 259 0.96 -24.00 5.35
CA LEU A 259 1.70 -22.73 5.35
C LEU A 259 2.41 -22.46 4.03
N LEU A 260 2.85 -23.45 3.28
CA LEU A 260 3.59 -23.26 2.03
C LEU A 260 2.81 -22.40 1.02
N PRO A 261 1.58 -22.71 0.63
CA PRO A 261 0.78 -21.83 -0.23
C PRO A 261 0.34 -20.55 0.50
N VAL A 262 0.11 -20.58 1.83
CA VAL A 262 -0.34 -19.43 2.60
C VAL A 262 0.74 -18.35 2.70
N ILE A 263 2.02 -18.70 2.82
CA ILE A 263 3.15 -17.74 2.87
C ILE A 263 3.14 -16.79 1.69
N THR A 264 2.81 -17.28 0.49
CA THR A 264 2.76 -16.43 -0.71
C THR A 264 1.75 -15.30 -0.57
N VAL A 265 0.56 -15.62 -0.06
CA VAL A 265 -0.49 -14.63 0.19
C VAL A 265 -0.09 -13.68 1.31
N LEU A 266 0.55 -14.21 2.37
CA LEU A 266 1.07 -13.40 3.48
C LEU A 266 2.10 -12.38 3.00
N ILE A 267 3.04 -12.78 2.12
CA ILE A 267 4.01 -11.84 1.54
C ILE A 267 3.29 -10.70 0.80
N GLY A 268 2.26 -11.03 0.00
CA GLY A 268 1.43 -10.02 -0.66
C GLY A 268 0.78 -9.04 0.34
N TRP A 269 0.30 -9.53 1.46
CA TRP A 269 -0.26 -8.70 2.53
C TRP A 269 0.78 -7.81 3.19
N PHE A 270 2.00 -8.32 3.45
CA PHE A 270 3.09 -7.50 3.99
C PHE A 270 3.52 -6.39 3.03
N ILE A 271 3.49 -6.64 1.73
CA ILE A 271 3.79 -5.63 0.72
C ILE A 271 2.68 -4.56 0.71
N SER A 272 1.41 -4.99 0.84
CA SER A 272 0.26 -4.06 0.86
C SER A 272 0.24 -3.11 2.06
N ILE A 273 1.05 -3.37 3.11
CA ILE A 273 1.21 -2.45 4.26
C ILE A 273 1.68 -1.06 3.80
N PHE A 274 2.46 -0.98 2.74
CA PHE A 274 2.97 0.26 2.19
C PHE A 274 2.01 0.92 1.19
N SER A 275 0.96 0.22 0.78
CA SER A 275 -0.02 0.74 -0.18
C SER A 275 -1.09 1.55 0.54
N GLY A 276 -1.27 2.80 0.15
CA GLY A 276 -2.34 3.64 0.68
C GLY A 276 -3.71 3.14 0.25
N SER A 277 -4.68 3.23 1.12
CA SER A 277 -6.10 3.02 0.81
C SER A 277 -6.79 4.36 0.68
N LEU A 278 -6.83 4.91 -0.54
CA LEU A 278 -7.43 6.21 -0.81
C LEU A 278 -8.79 6.40 -0.12
N ILE A 279 -9.70 5.44 -0.34
CA ILE A 279 -11.08 5.57 0.14
C ILE A 279 -11.13 5.58 1.68
N ILE A 280 -10.44 4.66 2.33
CA ILE A 280 -10.42 4.57 3.81
C ILE A 280 -9.70 5.77 4.41
N GLU A 281 -8.56 6.15 3.85
CA GLU A 281 -7.81 7.30 4.33
C GLU A 281 -8.60 8.61 4.19
N GLN A 282 -9.34 8.76 3.08
CA GLN A 282 -10.22 9.91 2.87
C GLN A 282 -11.40 9.91 3.85
N MET A 283 -12.09 8.78 4.02
CA MET A 283 -13.28 8.68 4.88
C MET A 283 -12.97 8.95 6.35
N PHE A 284 -11.81 8.51 6.82
CA PHE A 284 -11.38 8.66 8.21
C PHE A 284 -10.40 9.82 8.42
N ALA A 285 -10.08 10.60 7.39
CA ALA A 285 -9.12 11.71 7.43
C ALA A 285 -7.76 11.32 8.05
N LEU A 286 -7.19 10.19 7.58
CA LEU A 286 -6.01 9.58 8.20
C LEU A 286 -4.68 10.19 7.75
N ASN A 287 -4.72 11.18 6.87
CA ASN A 287 -3.54 11.85 6.35
C ASN A 287 -2.44 10.88 5.88
N GLY A 288 -2.82 9.82 5.14
CA GLY A 288 -1.90 8.84 4.59
C GLY A 288 -1.47 9.09 3.15
N LEU A 289 -0.72 8.14 2.57
CA LEU A 289 -0.20 8.23 1.19
C LEU A 289 -1.29 8.18 0.13
N GLY A 290 -2.35 7.39 0.32
CA GLY A 290 -3.45 7.30 -0.64
C GLY A 290 -4.21 8.60 -0.73
N GLN A 291 -4.50 9.25 0.40
CA GLN A 291 -5.11 10.57 0.44
C GLN A 291 -4.19 11.63 -0.17
N LEU A 292 -2.89 11.58 0.13
CA LEU A 292 -1.90 12.49 -0.42
C LEU A 292 -1.80 12.37 -1.94
N TYR A 293 -1.80 11.15 -2.47
CA TYR A 293 -1.81 10.88 -3.90
C TYR A 293 -3.04 11.46 -4.59
N TYR A 294 -4.22 11.26 -4.00
CA TYR A 294 -5.47 11.82 -4.51
C TYR A 294 -5.47 13.35 -4.53
N GLN A 295 -4.98 13.98 -3.45
CA GLN A 295 -4.84 15.43 -3.40
C GLN A 295 -3.89 15.95 -4.47
N GLY A 296 -2.76 15.27 -4.70
CA GLY A 296 -1.83 15.59 -5.78
C GLY A 296 -2.51 15.57 -7.16
N LEU A 297 -3.30 14.53 -7.44
CA LEU A 297 -4.04 14.42 -8.70
C LEU A 297 -5.10 15.49 -8.88
N MET A 298 -5.95 15.70 -7.86
CA MET A 298 -7.07 16.65 -7.93
C MET A 298 -6.62 18.11 -8.04
N ASN A 299 -5.46 18.44 -7.48
CA ASN A 299 -4.92 19.78 -7.52
C ASN A 299 -3.80 19.97 -8.57
N ASN A 300 -3.63 19.02 -9.48
CA ASN A 300 -2.61 19.05 -10.54
C ASN A 300 -1.17 19.19 -10.01
N ASP A 301 -0.91 18.69 -8.80
CA ASP A 301 0.44 18.61 -8.21
C ASP A 301 1.11 17.31 -8.68
N PHE A 302 1.57 17.32 -9.93
CA PHE A 302 2.04 16.12 -10.59
C PHE A 302 3.38 15.63 -10.07
N GLU A 303 4.25 16.50 -9.57
CA GLU A 303 5.50 16.10 -8.95
C GLU A 303 5.23 15.28 -7.69
N LEU A 304 4.31 15.73 -6.84
CA LEU A 304 3.85 15.00 -5.67
C LEU A 304 3.21 13.65 -6.06
N ALA A 305 2.27 13.66 -7.01
CA ALA A 305 1.58 12.45 -7.45
C ALA A 305 2.54 11.43 -8.07
N LEU A 306 3.47 11.89 -8.91
CA LEU A 306 4.46 11.05 -9.56
C LEU A 306 5.45 10.44 -8.56
N ALA A 307 5.90 11.20 -7.56
CA ALA A 307 6.78 10.70 -6.51
C ALA A 307 6.12 9.55 -5.72
N ILE A 308 4.85 9.72 -5.33
CA ILE A 308 4.09 8.68 -4.62
C ILE A 308 3.88 7.45 -5.51
N GLN A 309 3.56 7.66 -6.80
CA GLN A 309 3.40 6.57 -7.75
C GLN A 309 4.71 5.78 -7.94
N MET A 310 5.85 6.46 -8.01
CA MET A 310 7.16 5.80 -8.09
C MET A 310 7.48 5.01 -6.83
N PHE A 311 7.12 5.53 -5.66
CA PHE A 311 7.23 4.79 -4.41
C PHE A 311 6.41 3.49 -4.46
N TYR A 312 5.15 3.53 -4.91
CA TYR A 312 4.32 2.33 -5.06
C TYR A 312 4.91 1.33 -6.06
N VAL A 313 5.44 1.80 -7.19
CA VAL A 313 6.11 0.95 -8.18
C VAL A 313 7.35 0.28 -7.56
N LEU A 314 8.17 1.02 -6.82
CA LEU A 314 9.35 0.49 -6.15
C LEU A 314 8.97 -0.61 -5.13
N ILE A 315 7.97 -0.35 -4.28
CA ILE A 315 7.47 -1.32 -3.30
C ILE A 315 6.92 -2.57 -3.99
N ALA A 316 6.16 -2.41 -5.08
CA ALA A 316 5.64 -3.55 -5.85
C ALA A 316 6.76 -4.41 -6.45
N LEU A 317 7.80 -3.79 -7.01
CA LEU A 317 8.95 -4.49 -7.58
C LEU A 317 9.78 -5.20 -6.50
N VAL A 318 10.04 -4.55 -5.36
CA VAL A 318 10.70 -5.17 -4.20
C VAL A 318 9.86 -6.34 -3.69
N GLY A 319 8.56 -6.17 -3.59
CA GLY A 319 7.63 -7.20 -3.19
C GLY A 319 7.64 -8.41 -4.13
N GLN A 320 7.66 -8.17 -5.43
CA GLN A 320 7.78 -9.25 -6.41
C GLN A 320 9.12 -10.00 -6.26
N LEU A 321 10.21 -9.29 -6.02
CA LEU A 321 11.51 -9.91 -5.75
C LEU A 321 11.47 -10.79 -4.50
N ILE A 322 10.89 -10.30 -3.39
CA ILE A 322 10.74 -11.06 -2.15
C ILE A 322 9.91 -12.32 -2.40
N THR A 323 8.81 -12.20 -3.15
CA THR A 323 7.96 -13.34 -3.53
C THR A 323 8.74 -14.37 -4.33
N ASP A 324 9.47 -13.96 -5.36
CA ASP A 324 10.29 -14.83 -6.19
C ASP A 324 11.39 -15.55 -5.40
N LEU A 325 12.03 -14.85 -4.47
CA LEU A 325 13.05 -15.42 -3.58
C LEU A 325 12.44 -16.41 -2.59
N SER A 326 11.26 -16.11 -2.07
CA SER A 326 10.53 -16.98 -1.13
C SER A 326 10.16 -18.29 -1.77
N TYR A 327 9.71 -18.31 -3.03
CA TYR A 327 9.50 -19.54 -3.77
C TYR A 327 10.77 -20.39 -3.87
N GLY A 328 11.91 -19.77 -4.13
CA GLY A 328 13.20 -20.49 -4.20
C GLY A 328 13.68 -21.05 -2.85
N ILE A 329 13.19 -20.51 -1.71
CA ILE A 329 13.49 -21.01 -0.35
C ILE A 329 12.52 -22.14 0.02
N VAL A 330 11.23 -21.95 -0.28
CA VAL A 330 10.14 -22.84 0.14
C VAL A 330 10.07 -24.10 -0.70
N ASP A 331 10.30 -23.99 -2.02
CA ASP A 331 10.33 -25.16 -2.93
C ASP A 331 11.72 -25.40 -3.51
N PRO A 332 12.51 -26.36 -2.97
CA PRO A 332 13.82 -26.71 -3.49
C PRO A 332 13.81 -27.19 -4.96
N ARG A 333 12.66 -27.65 -5.47
CA ARG A 333 12.52 -28.17 -6.85
C ARG A 333 12.64 -27.04 -7.87
N VAL A 334 12.26 -25.82 -7.51
CA VAL A 334 12.42 -24.61 -8.36
C VAL A 334 13.90 -24.24 -8.52
N ARG A 335 14.79 -24.70 -7.63
CA ARG A 335 16.24 -24.44 -7.70
C ARG A 335 16.97 -25.27 -8.76
N VAL A 336 16.42 -26.42 -9.15
CA VAL A 336 17.15 -27.43 -9.97
C VAL A 336 17.03 -27.14 -11.46
N ASN A 337 16.06 -26.37 -11.92
CA ASN A 337 15.75 -26.16 -13.34
C ASN A 337 16.11 -24.78 -13.89
N LYS A 338 17.06 -24.03 -13.28
CA LYS A 338 17.52 -22.76 -13.86
C LYS A 338 19.01 -22.52 -13.68
#